data_d0f2ec2906163f8688402ccb6f5ce95d
#
_entry.id   d0f2ec2906163f8688402ccb6f5ce95d
#
_cell.length_a   1.000
_cell.length_b   1.000
_cell.length_c   1.000
_cell.angle_alpha   90.00
_cell.angle_beta   90.00
_cell.angle_gamma   90.00
#
_symmetry.space_group_name_H-M   'P 1'
#
loop_
_entity.id
_entity.type
_entity.pdbx_description
1 polymer ?
#
loop_
_entity_poly.entity_id
_entity_poly.type
_entity_poly.pdbx_seq_one_letter_code
_entity_poly.pdbx_strand_id
1 'polypeptide(L)'
;MPIRIQADLPAIEVLESENIFVMTHERANLQDIRPLKIAILNLMPTKIETETQLLRLLGNTPLQVDVELLHPATHVSKNTSSYHLNTFYKTFADVKDQKFDGLIITGAPVEKLPFEEVDYWDEMCQIMEWSKENVYSVLHICWGAQAGLYYHYGIPKYPLPEKLSGIYNHTVLNPYHPLMRGFDDNYFAPHSRYTEVRQKDIEKHPELLILSVSRKAGLHIIASKDGRQIFVTGHAEYDRDTLAKEYFRDINKGLNPKVPYHYFPDDDDTKTPPFTWRSNAHLLVSNWLNYYVYQQTPYDFLT
;
A
#
# COMPACT_ATOMS: atom_id res chain seq x y z
N MET A 1 -18.59 4.64 -7.97
CA MET A 1 -18.64 6.12 -7.82
C MET A 1 -17.21 6.61 -7.73
N PRO A 2 -16.93 7.87 -8.05
CA PRO A 2 -15.57 8.33 -8.31
C PRO A 2 -14.77 8.65 -7.04
N ILE A 3 -13.45 8.59 -7.16
CA ILE A 3 -12.48 9.19 -6.25
C ILE A 3 -12.67 10.70 -6.20
N ARG A 4 -12.70 11.26 -5.00
CA ARG A 4 -12.65 12.70 -4.75
C ARG A 4 -11.23 13.09 -4.33
N ILE A 5 -10.58 13.89 -5.14
CA ILE A 5 -9.21 14.36 -4.92
C ILE A 5 -9.12 15.85 -5.23
N GLN A 6 -8.02 16.47 -4.78
CA GLN A 6 -7.78 17.89 -5.04
C GLN A 6 -7.69 18.16 -6.55
N ALA A 7 -8.31 19.25 -7.00
CA ALA A 7 -8.11 19.76 -8.35
C ALA A 7 -6.60 20.01 -8.59
N ASP A 8 -6.16 19.83 -9.82
CA ASP A 8 -4.77 20.02 -10.24
C ASP A 8 -3.75 18.98 -9.71
N LEU A 9 -4.19 17.91 -9.04
CA LEU A 9 -3.30 16.80 -8.72
C LEU A 9 -2.84 16.12 -10.03
N PRO A 10 -1.51 15.95 -10.27
CA PRO A 10 -1.00 15.37 -11.53
C PRO A 10 -1.56 13.99 -11.88
N ALA A 11 -1.94 13.21 -10.87
CA ALA A 11 -2.57 11.90 -11.06
C ALA A 11 -3.89 11.97 -11.85
N ILE A 12 -4.60 13.11 -11.87
CA ILE A 12 -5.91 13.25 -12.54
C ILE A 12 -5.79 12.95 -14.03
N GLU A 13 -4.81 13.56 -14.71
CA GLU A 13 -4.62 13.37 -16.16
C GLU A 13 -4.39 11.90 -16.51
N VAL A 14 -3.61 11.18 -15.70
CA VAL A 14 -3.34 9.76 -15.89
C VAL A 14 -4.61 8.94 -15.68
N LEU A 15 -5.32 9.16 -14.56
CA LEU A 15 -6.53 8.42 -14.21
C LEU A 15 -7.64 8.61 -15.26
N GLU A 16 -7.86 9.85 -15.73
CA GLU A 16 -8.84 10.15 -16.79
C GLU A 16 -8.45 9.50 -18.13
N SER A 17 -7.15 9.48 -18.47
CA SER A 17 -6.69 8.79 -19.68
C SER A 17 -6.91 7.27 -19.63
N GLU A 18 -7.00 6.70 -18.43
CA GLU A 18 -7.31 5.28 -18.19
C GLU A 18 -8.84 5.03 -18.03
N ASN A 19 -9.69 6.02 -18.30
CA ASN A 19 -11.14 5.99 -18.07
C ASN A 19 -11.55 5.74 -16.62
N ILE A 20 -10.71 6.12 -15.67
CA ILE A 20 -11.04 6.12 -14.25
C ILE A 20 -11.70 7.45 -13.92
N PHE A 21 -12.94 7.39 -13.45
CA PHE A 21 -13.72 8.60 -13.20
C PHE A 21 -13.25 9.30 -11.91
N VAL A 22 -12.79 10.53 -12.06
CA VAL A 22 -12.40 11.43 -10.96
C VAL A 22 -13.51 12.44 -10.71
N MET A 23 -13.82 12.72 -9.45
CA MET A 23 -14.83 13.71 -9.07
C MET A 23 -14.16 14.93 -8.40
N THR A 24 -14.52 16.12 -8.85
CA THR A 24 -14.13 17.34 -8.15
C THR A 24 -14.93 17.52 -6.87
N HIS A 25 -14.37 18.27 -5.90
CA HIS A 25 -15.05 18.58 -4.64
C HIS A 25 -16.42 19.24 -4.85
N GLU A 26 -16.56 20.13 -5.84
CA GLU A 26 -17.81 20.80 -6.16
C GLU A 26 -18.92 19.84 -6.56
N ARG A 27 -18.61 18.89 -7.44
CA ARG A 27 -19.57 17.88 -7.89
C ARG A 27 -19.94 16.90 -6.78
N ALA A 28 -18.98 16.52 -5.94
CA ALA A 28 -19.21 15.63 -4.81
C ALA A 28 -20.16 16.22 -3.79
N ASN A 29 -20.07 17.52 -3.51
CA ASN A 29 -20.92 18.22 -2.56
C ASN A 29 -22.40 18.33 -2.99
N LEU A 30 -22.70 18.00 -4.25
CA LEU A 30 -24.08 17.94 -4.75
C LEU A 30 -24.75 16.58 -4.50
N GLN A 31 -24.04 15.62 -3.94
CA GLN A 31 -24.56 14.29 -3.64
C GLN A 31 -24.70 14.08 -2.12
N ASP A 32 -25.87 13.66 -1.70
CA ASP A 32 -26.16 13.34 -0.28
C ASP A 32 -25.62 11.93 0.06
N ILE A 33 -24.29 11.77 0.01
CA ILE A 33 -23.58 10.52 0.28
C ILE A 33 -22.40 10.83 1.20
N ARG A 34 -22.26 10.07 2.29
CA ARG A 34 -21.07 10.12 3.13
C ARG A 34 -19.89 9.44 2.40
N PRO A 35 -18.88 10.18 1.95
CA PRO A 35 -17.70 9.58 1.37
C PRO A 35 -16.88 8.87 2.44
N LEU A 36 -16.16 7.82 2.05
CA LEU A 36 -15.15 7.20 2.89
C LEU A 36 -13.91 8.09 2.94
N LYS A 37 -13.46 8.46 4.11
CA LYS A 37 -12.24 9.24 4.32
C LYS A 37 -11.03 8.31 4.42
N ILE A 38 -10.16 8.33 3.44
CA ILE A 38 -8.95 7.52 3.38
C ILE A 38 -7.71 8.43 3.44
N ALA A 39 -6.87 8.22 4.45
CA ALA A 39 -5.55 8.84 4.50
C ALA A 39 -4.51 7.92 3.83
N ILE A 40 -3.53 8.50 3.13
CA ILE A 40 -2.39 7.77 2.56
C ILE A 40 -1.09 8.38 3.10
N LEU A 41 -0.43 7.68 4.00
CA LEU A 41 0.92 8.05 4.43
C LEU A 41 1.91 7.52 3.39
N ASN A 42 2.32 8.40 2.50
CA ASN A 42 3.19 8.07 1.38
C ASN A 42 4.67 8.25 1.76
N LEU A 43 5.35 7.14 2.02
CA LEU A 43 6.77 7.09 2.40
C LEU A 43 7.69 6.87 1.19
N MET A 44 7.10 6.62 0.00
CA MET A 44 7.89 6.37 -1.21
C MET A 44 8.61 7.63 -1.70
N PRO A 45 9.82 7.49 -2.25
CA PRO A 45 10.56 8.62 -2.80
C PRO A 45 9.94 9.19 -4.08
N THR A 46 9.28 8.34 -4.88
CA THR A 46 8.56 8.71 -6.13
C THR A 46 7.08 8.94 -5.82
N LYS A 47 6.77 10.00 -5.07
CA LYS A 47 5.42 10.23 -4.54
C LYS A 47 4.34 10.29 -5.61
N ILE A 48 4.56 11.04 -6.69
CA ILE A 48 3.59 11.22 -7.77
C ILE A 48 3.22 9.89 -8.45
N GLU A 49 4.21 9.01 -8.66
CA GLU A 49 3.96 7.67 -9.23
C GLU A 49 3.14 6.82 -8.25
N THR A 50 3.52 6.80 -6.97
CA THR A 50 2.81 6.04 -5.93
C THR A 50 1.38 6.57 -5.71
N GLU A 51 1.17 7.88 -5.76
CA GLU A 51 -0.17 8.50 -5.73
C GLU A 51 -1.06 7.92 -6.83
N THR A 52 -0.58 7.98 -8.08
CA THR A 52 -1.32 7.48 -9.24
C THR A 52 -1.66 5.99 -9.10
N GLN A 53 -0.70 5.18 -8.65
CA GLN A 53 -0.87 3.75 -8.43
C GLN A 53 -1.96 3.44 -7.39
N LEU A 54 -1.91 4.09 -6.23
CA LEU A 54 -2.87 3.88 -5.16
C LEU A 54 -4.25 4.44 -5.50
N LEU A 55 -4.31 5.64 -6.09
CA LEU A 55 -5.57 6.26 -6.50
C LEU A 55 -6.29 5.43 -7.58
N ARG A 56 -5.56 4.78 -8.48
CA ARG A 56 -6.12 3.85 -9.47
C ARG A 56 -6.81 2.66 -8.78
N LEU A 57 -6.21 2.10 -7.74
CA LEU A 57 -6.80 0.99 -7.00
C LEU A 57 -8.04 1.44 -6.21
N LEU A 58 -7.95 2.58 -5.52
CA LEU A 58 -9.06 3.16 -4.77
C LEU A 58 -10.21 3.62 -5.67
N GLY A 59 -9.94 4.02 -6.92
CA GLY A 59 -10.95 4.45 -7.89
C GLY A 59 -11.82 3.34 -8.47
N ASN A 60 -11.44 2.07 -8.29
CA ASN A 60 -12.18 0.93 -8.82
C ASN A 60 -13.22 0.38 -7.82
N THR A 61 -14.09 1.25 -7.32
CA THR A 61 -15.16 0.90 -6.37
C THR A 61 -16.42 1.72 -6.66
N PRO A 62 -17.63 1.22 -6.38
CA PRO A 62 -18.85 2.02 -6.40
C PRO A 62 -18.95 3.00 -5.22
N LEU A 63 -18.09 2.89 -4.22
CA LEU A 63 -18.08 3.76 -3.05
C LEU A 63 -17.41 5.10 -3.37
N GLN A 64 -17.90 6.19 -2.81
CA GLN A 64 -17.23 7.48 -2.90
C GLN A 64 -16.07 7.50 -1.90
N VAL A 65 -14.88 7.79 -2.37
CA VAL A 65 -13.66 7.84 -1.55
C VAL A 65 -13.08 9.25 -1.60
N ASP A 66 -12.84 9.80 -0.42
CA ASP A 66 -12.19 11.10 -0.19
C ASP A 66 -10.76 10.82 0.30
N VAL A 67 -9.76 11.27 -0.45
CA VAL A 67 -8.36 10.92 -0.19
C VAL A 67 -7.60 12.11 0.36
N GLU A 68 -6.91 11.88 1.49
CA GLU A 68 -5.97 12.82 2.11
C GLU A 68 -4.55 12.26 2.02
N LEU A 69 -3.64 13.00 1.38
CA LEU A 69 -2.24 12.58 1.23
C LEU A 69 -1.40 13.12 2.40
N LEU A 70 -0.64 12.22 3.03
CA LEU A 70 0.22 12.54 4.17
C LEU A 70 1.68 12.22 3.85
N HIS A 71 2.59 13.02 4.40
CA HIS A 71 4.02 12.75 4.40
C HIS A 71 4.62 12.98 5.79
N PRO A 72 5.73 12.29 6.15
CA PRO A 72 6.41 12.57 7.40
C PRO A 72 6.98 14.01 7.41
N ALA A 73 6.71 14.78 8.46
CA ALA A 73 7.25 16.13 8.64
C ALA A 73 8.75 16.11 8.97
N THR A 74 9.21 15.05 9.60
CA THR A 74 10.60 14.85 10.05
C THR A 74 11.54 14.40 8.92
N HIS A 75 11.02 14.14 7.72
CA HIS A 75 11.80 13.69 6.56
C HIS A 75 11.81 14.71 5.42
N VAL A 76 12.99 15.03 4.92
CA VAL A 76 13.15 15.88 3.74
C VAL A 76 13.15 15.04 2.47
N SER A 77 12.08 15.14 1.68
CA SER A 77 11.97 14.46 0.40
C SER A 77 12.99 14.99 -0.60
N LYS A 78 13.78 14.08 -1.21
CA LYS A 78 14.81 14.44 -2.21
C LYS A 78 14.31 14.40 -3.65
N ASN A 79 13.22 13.66 -3.92
CA ASN A 79 12.74 13.36 -5.28
C ASN A 79 11.38 13.99 -5.59
N THR A 80 10.78 14.69 -4.64
CA THR A 80 9.50 15.39 -4.82
C THR A 80 9.70 16.85 -4.51
N SER A 81 9.19 17.74 -5.38
CA SER A 81 9.33 19.19 -5.18
C SER A 81 8.59 19.64 -3.92
N SER A 82 9.14 20.66 -3.25
CA SER A 82 8.46 21.28 -2.10
C SER A 82 7.11 21.89 -2.49
N TYR A 83 6.97 22.36 -3.73
CA TYR A 83 5.69 22.86 -4.24
C TYR A 83 4.63 21.76 -4.23
N HIS A 84 4.95 20.55 -4.74
CA HIS A 84 4.00 19.42 -4.76
C HIS A 84 3.60 19.01 -3.33
N LEU A 85 4.58 18.90 -2.43
CA LEU A 85 4.32 18.57 -1.04
C LEU A 85 3.43 19.60 -0.35
N ASN A 86 3.78 20.88 -0.45
CA ASN A 86 3.03 21.94 0.21
C ASN A 86 1.61 22.14 -0.37
N THR A 87 1.40 21.74 -1.63
CA THR A 87 0.10 21.90 -2.29
C THR A 87 -0.83 20.73 -2.00
N PHE A 88 -0.33 19.50 -2.02
CA PHE A 88 -1.17 18.29 -2.04
C PHE A 88 -1.07 17.42 -0.79
N TYR A 89 -0.04 17.61 0.03
CA TYR A 89 0.20 16.80 1.22
C TYR A 89 -0.04 17.58 2.49
N LYS A 90 -0.45 16.84 3.51
CA LYS A 90 -0.50 17.28 4.91
C LYS A 90 0.52 16.54 5.75
N THR A 91 0.83 17.10 6.91
CA THR A 91 1.62 16.44 7.95
C THR A 91 0.71 15.77 8.98
N PHE A 92 1.26 14.92 9.82
CA PHE A 92 0.50 14.34 10.94
C PHE A 92 -0.10 15.43 11.85
N ALA A 93 0.61 16.51 12.10
CA ALA A 93 0.13 17.64 12.90
C ALA A 93 -1.17 18.27 12.36
N ASP A 94 -1.36 18.25 11.03
CA ASP A 94 -2.54 18.83 10.37
C ASP A 94 -3.79 17.95 10.47
N VAL A 95 -3.61 16.65 10.78
CA VAL A 95 -4.70 15.66 10.75
C VAL A 95 -4.93 14.93 12.08
N LYS A 96 -4.08 15.11 13.08
CA LYS A 96 -4.12 14.37 14.36
C LYS A 96 -5.44 14.45 15.11
N ASP A 97 -6.21 15.53 14.92
CA ASP A 97 -7.51 15.76 15.54
C ASP A 97 -8.68 15.27 14.65
N GLN A 98 -8.37 14.61 13.51
CA GLN A 98 -9.35 14.07 12.59
C GLN A 98 -9.46 12.56 12.75
N LYS A 99 -10.58 12.00 12.27
CA LYS A 99 -10.79 10.56 12.15
C LYS A 99 -10.92 10.15 10.69
N PHE A 100 -10.48 8.94 10.36
CA PHE A 100 -10.52 8.37 9.03
C PHE A 100 -11.13 6.97 9.05
N ASP A 101 -11.84 6.63 7.99
CA ASP A 101 -12.36 5.26 7.80
C ASP A 101 -11.21 4.29 7.50
N GLY A 102 -10.19 4.73 6.78
CA GLY A 102 -9.03 3.93 6.46
C GLY A 102 -7.73 4.73 6.36
N LEU A 103 -6.61 4.04 6.58
CA LEU A 103 -5.26 4.57 6.39
C LEU A 103 -4.45 3.58 5.57
N ILE A 104 -3.75 4.06 4.54
CA ILE A 104 -2.74 3.29 3.83
C ILE A 104 -1.36 3.80 4.24
N ILE A 105 -0.48 2.89 4.69
CA ILE A 105 0.92 3.18 4.97
C ILE A 105 1.75 2.46 3.90
N THR A 106 2.44 3.22 3.06
CA THR A 106 3.19 2.67 1.93
C THR A 106 4.51 2.03 2.33
N GLY A 107 5.15 1.35 1.39
CA GLY A 107 6.55 0.97 1.49
C GLY A 107 7.50 2.16 1.54
N ALA A 108 8.77 1.87 1.88
CA ALA A 108 9.87 2.81 1.84
C ALA A 108 11.18 2.08 1.55
N PRO A 109 12.14 2.67 0.82
CA PRO A 109 13.40 2.02 0.47
C PRO A 109 14.45 2.10 1.60
N VAL A 110 14.02 1.86 2.85
CA VAL A 110 14.85 1.95 4.08
C VAL A 110 14.94 0.61 4.81
N GLU A 111 14.55 -0.47 4.18
CA GLU A 111 14.43 -1.79 4.80
C GLU A 111 15.75 -2.37 5.32
N LYS A 112 16.90 -1.88 4.87
CA LYS A 112 18.23 -2.29 5.34
C LYS A 112 18.62 -1.66 6.69
N LEU A 113 17.98 -0.55 7.07
CA LEU A 113 18.20 0.09 8.36
C LEU A 113 17.37 -0.62 9.46
N PRO A 114 17.87 -0.71 10.70
CA PRO A 114 16.99 -0.92 11.85
C PRO A 114 15.84 0.07 11.84
N PHE A 115 14.70 -0.29 12.40
CA PHE A 115 13.54 0.62 12.39
C PHE A 115 13.84 1.92 13.12
N GLU A 116 14.53 1.83 14.27
CA GLU A 116 14.88 2.94 15.13
C GLU A 116 15.92 3.90 14.53
N GLU A 117 16.62 3.49 13.46
CA GLU A 117 17.59 4.32 12.74
C GLU A 117 16.94 5.07 11.55
N VAL A 118 15.66 4.85 11.27
CA VAL A 118 14.92 5.58 10.24
C VAL A 118 14.54 6.96 10.79
N ASP A 119 14.91 8.02 10.08
CA ASP A 119 14.78 9.42 10.54
C ASP A 119 13.35 9.86 10.91
N TYR A 120 12.33 9.21 10.37
CA TYR A 120 10.92 9.46 10.69
C TYR A 120 10.28 8.34 11.55
N TRP A 121 11.07 7.46 12.18
CA TRP A 121 10.52 6.33 12.95
C TRP A 121 9.65 6.76 14.12
N ASP A 122 10.08 7.74 14.89
CA ASP A 122 9.32 8.25 16.03
C ASP A 122 7.96 8.83 15.60
N GLU A 123 7.93 9.56 14.48
CA GLU A 123 6.69 10.07 13.90
C GLU A 123 5.79 8.92 13.41
N MET A 124 6.37 7.90 12.78
CA MET A 124 5.65 6.68 12.41
C MET A 124 5.01 5.97 13.59
N CYS A 125 5.73 5.85 14.71
CA CYS A 125 5.20 5.26 15.94
C CYS A 125 4.01 6.07 16.47
N GLN A 126 4.11 7.41 16.45
CA GLN A 126 3.00 8.29 16.86
C GLN A 126 1.78 8.12 15.94
N ILE A 127 1.97 8.03 14.62
CA ILE A 127 0.89 7.81 13.66
C ILE A 127 0.24 6.44 13.86
N MET A 128 1.05 5.39 14.06
CA MET A 128 0.53 4.04 14.30
C MET A 128 -0.22 3.94 15.64
N GLU A 129 0.24 4.63 16.69
CA GLU A 129 -0.50 4.70 17.95
C GLU A 129 -1.83 5.45 17.79
N TRP A 130 -1.77 6.64 17.19
CA TRP A 130 -2.94 7.45 16.89
C TRP A 130 -3.98 6.69 16.04
N SER A 131 -3.52 5.87 15.09
CA SER A 131 -4.41 5.11 14.22
C SER A 131 -5.29 4.10 14.95
N LYS A 132 -4.87 3.62 16.13
CA LYS A 132 -5.68 2.69 16.94
C LYS A 132 -7.03 3.26 17.37
N GLU A 133 -7.12 4.58 17.54
CA GLU A 133 -8.34 5.26 18.00
C GLU A 133 -9.00 6.09 16.90
N ASN A 134 -8.20 6.59 15.94
CA ASN A 134 -8.66 7.57 14.95
C ASN A 134 -8.83 7.00 13.54
N VAL A 135 -8.45 5.74 13.32
CA VAL A 135 -8.60 5.06 12.01
C VAL A 135 -9.29 3.71 12.24
N TYR A 136 -10.28 3.41 11.41
CA TYR A 136 -10.98 2.14 11.59
C TYR A 136 -10.18 0.94 11.09
N SER A 137 -9.61 1.01 9.87
CA SER A 137 -8.75 -0.05 9.32
C SER A 137 -7.50 0.51 8.65
N VAL A 138 -6.35 -0.11 8.91
CA VAL A 138 -5.05 0.30 8.35
C VAL A 138 -4.53 -0.78 7.41
N LEU A 139 -4.19 -0.38 6.17
CA LEU A 139 -3.55 -1.21 5.16
C LEU A 139 -2.07 -0.82 5.06
N HIS A 140 -1.20 -1.72 5.50
CA HIS A 140 0.25 -1.55 5.47
C HIS A 140 0.84 -2.27 4.27
N ILE A 141 1.74 -1.62 3.51
CA ILE A 141 2.34 -2.16 2.29
C ILE A 141 3.85 -2.29 2.43
N CYS A 142 4.41 -3.42 2.05
CA CYS A 142 5.84 -3.74 1.97
C CYS A 142 6.60 -3.40 3.26
N TRP A 143 7.51 -2.40 3.24
CA TRP A 143 8.21 -1.95 4.44
C TRP A 143 7.23 -1.43 5.50
N GLY A 144 6.19 -0.72 5.11
CA GLY A 144 5.11 -0.31 6.02
C GLY A 144 4.45 -1.49 6.73
N ALA A 145 4.29 -2.64 6.03
CA ALA A 145 3.78 -3.86 6.64
C ALA A 145 4.77 -4.43 7.68
N GLN A 146 6.06 -4.43 7.38
CA GLN A 146 7.08 -4.86 8.34
C GLN A 146 7.14 -3.92 9.55
N ALA A 147 7.05 -2.59 9.33
CA ALA A 147 7.03 -1.58 10.38
C ALA A 147 5.81 -1.73 11.29
N GLY A 148 4.63 -1.94 10.72
CA GLY A 148 3.40 -2.18 11.47
C GLY A 148 3.44 -3.48 12.28
N LEU A 149 3.93 -4.58 11.71
CA LEU A 149 4.12 -5.84 12.42
C LEU A 149 5.12 -5.71 13.57
N TYR A 150 6.18 -4.95 13.37
CA TYR A 150 7.16 -4.67 14.43
C TYR A 150 6.56 -3.82 15.54
N TYR A 151 5.91 -2.70 15.19
CA TYR A 151 5.37 -1.76 16.17
C TYR A 151 4.23 -2.39 17.00
N HIS A 152 3.27 -3.03 16.36
CA HIS A 152 2.06 -3.53 17.03
C HIS A 152 2.27 -4.87 17.74
N TYR A 153 3.20 -5.71 17.23
CA TYR A 153 3.35 -7.10 17.69
C TYR A 153 4.78 -7.48 18.05
N GLY A 154 5.77 -6.58 17.91
CA GLY A 154 7.17 -6.89 18.18
C GLY A 154 7.79 -7.90 17.21
N ILE A 155 7.18 -8.10 16.04
CA ILE A 155 7.63 -9.08 15.05
C ILE A 155 8.77 -8.49 14.22
N PRO A 156 10.00 -9.05 14.29
CA PRO A 156 11.15 -8.49 13.61
C PRO A 156 11.16 -8.78 12.11
N LYS A 157 11.89 -7.95 11.37
CA LYS A 157 12.30 -8.26 9.99
C LYS A 157 13.68 -8.92 9.96
N TYR A 158 13.91 -9.71 8.92
CA TYR A 158 15.17 -10.42 8.69
C TYR A 158 15.74 -10.06 7.33
N PRO A 159 17.06 -9.87 7.20
CA PRO A 159 17.68 -9.62 5.91
C PRO A 159 17.59 -10.86 5.02
N LEU A 160 17.33 -10.63 3.74
CA LEU A 160 17.45 -11.64 2.68
C LEU A 160 18.89 -11.67 2.17
N PRO A 161 19.38 -12.81 1.69
CA PRO A 161 20.72 -12.91 1.12
C PRO A 161 20.89 -12.07 -0.15
N GLU A 162 19.79 -11.82 -0.87
CA GLU A 162 19.72 -10.99 -2.07
C GLU A 162 18.36 -10.30 -2.20
N LYS A 163 18.26 -9.31 -3.08
CA LYS A 163 16.98 -8.63 -3.37
C LYS A 163 15.96 -9.63 -3.91
N LEU A 164 14.83 -9.75 -3.25
CA LEU A 164 13.67 -10.44 -3.77
C LEU A 164 12.93 -9.48 -4.72
N SER A 165 13.06 -9.69 -6.03
CA SER A 165 12.43 -8.86 -7.05
C SER A 165 11.77 -9.74 -8.11
N GLY A 166 10.50 -9.46 -8.44
CA GLY A 166 9.77 -10.21 -9.46
C GLY A 166 8.30 -10.43 -9.14
N ILE A 167 7.68 -11.30 -9.95
CA ILE A 167 6.29 -11.71 -9.83
C ILE A 167 6.22 -13.13 -9.27
N TYR A 168 5.59 -13.26 -8.13
CA TYR A 168 5.53 -14.54 -7.41
C TYR A 168 4.10 -15.06 -7.33
N ASN A 169 3.97 -16.37 -7.45
CA ASN A 169 2.71 -17.08 -7.25
C ASN A 169 2.47 -17.26 -5.75
N HIS A 170 1.26 -16.91 -5.28
CA HIS A 170 0.80 -17.02 -3.90
C HIS A 170 -0.39 -17.95 -3.82
N THR A 171 -0.41 -18.79 -2.80
CA THR A 171 -1.54 -19.67 -2.47
C THR A 171 -2.40 -18.99 -1.40
N VAL A 172 -3.71 -18.98 -1.62
CA VAL A 172 -4.71 -18.52 -0.65
C VAL A 172 -4.91 -19.62 0.40
N LEU A 173 -4.73 -19.27 1.68
CA LEU A 173 -4.88 -20.22 2.79
C LEU A 173 -6.29 -20.22 3.38
N ASN A 174 -7.02 -19.12 3.26
CA ASN A 174 -8.39 -18.98 3.73
C ASN A 174 -9.27 -18.28 2.68
N PRO A 175 -9.86 -19.02 1.72
CA PRO A 175 -10.64 -18.45 0.62
C PRO A 175 -11.97 -17.83 1.09
N TYR A 176 -12.45 -18.20 2.29
CA TYR A 176 -13.70 -17.66 2.86
C TYR A 176 -13.50 -16.37 3.66
N HIS A 177 -12.25 -15.96 3.91
CA HIS A 177 -11.98 -14.70 4.58
C HIS A 177 -12.43 -13.52 3.70
N PRO A 178 -13.14 -12.51 4.25
CA PRO A 178 -13.69 -11.41 3.44
C PRO A 178 -12.66 -10.73 2.54
N LEU A 179 -11.43 -10.54 3.02
CA LEU A 179 -10.34 -9.94 2.25
C LEU A 179 -9.94 -10.76 1.01
N MET A 180 -10.11 -12.10 1.08
CA MET A 180 -9.74 -13.03 0.01
C MET A 180 -10.93 -13.41 -0.89
N ARG A 181 -12.10 -12.82 -0.67
CA ARG A 181 -13.29 -13.12 -1.46
C ARG A 181 -13.08 -12.82 -2.94
N GLY A 182 -13.34 -13.81 -3.79
CA GLY A 182 -13.19 -13.72 -5.24
C GLY A 182 -11.77 -13.97 -5.75
N PHE A 183 -10.80 -14.18 -4.88
CA PHE A 183 -9.48 -14.65 -5.31
C PHE A 183 -9.55 -16.09 -5.76
N ASP A 184 -8.76 -16.41 -6.78
CA ASP A 184 -8.47 -17.80 -7.13
C ASP A 184 -7.59 -18.46 -6.04
N ASP A 185 -7.52 -19.79 -6.02
CA ASP A 185 -6.67 -20.53 -5.07
C ASP A 185 -5.20 -20.10 -5.13
N ASN A 186 -4.78 -19.64 -6.32
CA ASN A 186 -3.45 -19.11 -6.56
C ASN A 186 -3.53 -17.83 -7.38
N TYR A 187 -2.67 -16.86 -7.05
CA TYR A 187 -2.60 -15.58 -7.75
C TYR A 187 -1.19 -15.01 -7.76
N PHE A 188 -0.93 -14.08 -8.66
CA PHE A 188 0.37 -13.43 -8.79
C PHE A 188 0.38 -12.08 -8.08
N ALA A 189 1.53 -11.75 -7.46
CA ALA A 189 1.80 -10.44 -6.90
C ALA A 189 3.27 -10.06 -7.05
N PRO A 190 3.58 -8.75 -7.26
CA PRO A 190 4.94 -8.24 -7.31
C PRO A 190 5.56 -8.17 -5.92
N HIS A 191 6.87 -8.42 -5.85
CA HIS A 191 7.69 -8.13 -4.68
C HIS A 191 8.97 -7.39 -5.11
N SER A 192 9.43 -6.47 -4.27
CA SER A 192 10.72 -5.79 -4.41
C SER A 192 11.22 -5.42 -3.01
N ARG A 193 12.05 -6.26 -2.39
CA ARG A 193 12.51 -6.05 -1.02
C ARG A 193 13.81 -6.78 -0.70
N TYR A 194 14.52 -6.29 0.33
CA TYR A 194 15.75 -6.90 0.87
C TYR A 194 15.55 -7.57 2.23
N THR A 195 14.33 -7.52 2.78
CA THR A 195 14.01 -8.10 4.08
C THR A 195 12.72 -8.90 4.03
N GLU A 196 12.52 -9.78 5.00
CA GLU A 196 11.32 -10.60 5.15
C GLU A 196 10.84 -10.62 6.61
N VAL A 197 9.58 -11.00 6.80
CA VAL A 197 9.02 -11.45 8.08
C VAL A 197 8.79 -12.95 7.98
N ARG A 198 9.07 -13.68 9.05
CA ARG A 198 8.99 -15.14 9.06
C ARG A 198 7.64 -15.62 9.58
N GLN A 199 7.10 -16.62 8.91
CA GLN A 199 5.82 -17.25 9.29
C GLN A 199 5.78 -17.68 10.75
N LYS A 200 6.85 -18.32 11.25
CA LYS A 200 6.97 -18.78 12.63
C LYS A 200 6.85 -17.66 13.68
N ASP A 201 7.12 -16.41 13.30
CA ASP A 201 6.99 -15.27 14.21
C ASP A 201 5.56 -14.74 14.22
N ILE A 202 4.86 -14.77 13.08
CA ILE A 202 3.41 -14.48 13.00
C ILE A 202 2.60 -15.53 13.80
N GLU A 203 2.94 -16.81 13.69
CA GLU A 203 2.24 -17.92 14.36
C GLU A 203 2.27 -17.85 15.90
N LYS A 204 3.17 -17.07 16.48
CA LYS A 204 3.21 -16.79 17.94
C LYS A 204 2.10 -15.84 18.39
N HIS A 205 1.44 -15.16 17.45
CA HIS A 205 0.41 -14.15 17.69
C HIS A 205 -0.96 -14.70 17.26
N PRO A 206 -1.74 -15.27 18.18
CA PRO A 206 -3.03 -15.89 17.87
C PRO A 206 -4.07 -14.89 17.35
N GLU A 207 -3.84 -13.59 17.53
CA GLU A 207 -4.66 -12.50 16.99
C GLU A 207 -4.40 -12.23 15.50
N LEU A 208 -3.33 -12.76 14.91
CA LEU A 208 -3.01 -12.62 13.50
C LEU A 208 -3.43 -13.84 12.69
N LEU A 209 -3.85 -13.60 11.45
CA LEU A 209 -4.22 -14.60 10.46
C LEU A 209 -3.30 -14.47 9.25
N ILE A 210 -2.69 -15.56 8.81
CA ILE A 210 -1.96 -15.63 7.54
C ILE A 210 -2.97 -16.02 6.47
N LEU A 211 -3.20 -15.13 5.50
CA LEU A 211 -4.21 -15.31 4.46
C LEU A 211 -3.63 -15.85 3.16
N SER A 212 -2.39 -15.50 2.84
CA SER A 212 -1.70 -16.02 1.66
C SER A 212 -0.19 -16.07 1.81
N VAL A 213 0.41 -17.06 1.14
CA VAL A 213 1.84 -17.34 1.16
C VAL A 213 2.36 -17.74 -0.21
N SER A 214 3.64 -17.51 -0.45
CA SER A 214 4.39 -18.02 -1.60
C SER A 214 5.51 -18.93 -1.13
N ARG A 215 5.76 -20.01 -1.86
CA ARG A 215 6.91 -20.90 -1.58
C ARG A 215 8.25 -20.18 -1.74
N LYS A 216 8.32 -19.17 -2.63
CA LYS A 216 9.54 -18.43 -2.93
C LYS A 216 9.61 -17.07 -2.26
N ALA A 217 8.48 -16.36 -2.16
CA ALA A 217 8.43 -15.02 -1.59
C ALA A 217 7.99 -14.98 -0.11
N GLY A 218 7.64 -16.12 0.49
CA GLY A 218 7.20 -16.18 1.87
C GLY A 218 5.80 -15.62 2.09
N LEU A 219 5.58 -14.95 3.22
CA LEU A 219 4.31 -14.34 3.58
C LEU A 219 3.91 -13.23 2.58
N HIS A 220 2.61 -13.10 2.31
CA HIS A 220 2.11 -12.00 1.49
C HIS A 220 1.02 -11.19 2.19
N ILE A 221 -0.10 -11.80 2.56
CA ILE A 221 -1.19 -11.09 3.22
C ILE A 221 -1.39 -11.65 4.61
N ILE A 222 -1.29 -10.78 5.62
CA ILE A 222 -1.58 -11.05 7.02
C ILE A 222 -2.65 -10.05 7.46
N ALA A 223 -3.58 -10.47 8.31
CA ALA A 223 -4.59 -9.58 8.87
C ALA A 223 -4.77 -9.85 10.37
N SER A 224 -5.08 -8.81 11.14
CA SER A 224 -5.59 -9.00 12.49
C SER A 224 -7.02 -9.57 12.44
N LYS A 225 -7.41 -10.37 13.43
CA LYS A 225 -8.74 -11.01 13.46
C LYS A 225 -9.90 -10.01 13.51
N ASP A 226 -9.66 -8.83 14.05
CA ASP A 226 -10.62 -7.73 14.08
C ASP A 226 -10.66 -6.91 12.77
N GLY A 227 -9.77 -7.20 11.81
CA GLY A 227 -9.68 -6.49 10.53
C GLY A 227 -9.13 -5.08 10.61
N ARG A 228 -8.66 -4.64 11.77
CA ARG A 228 -8.15 -3.28 11.96
C ARG A 228 -6.74 -3.08 11.41
N GLN A 229 -5.95 -4.15 11.32
CA GLN A 229 -4.59 -4.12 10.80
C GLN A 229 -4.43 -5.15 9.69
N ILE A 230 -4.09 -4.70 8.49
CA ILE A 230 -3.85 -5.54 7.32
C ILE A 230 -2.45 -5.28 6.81
N PHE A 231 -1.67 -6.34 6.61
CA PHE A 231 -0.26 -6.27 6.21
C PHE A 231 -0.06 -7.00 4.89
N VAL A 232 0.38 -6.27 3.87
CA VAL A 232 0.67 -6.79 2.53
C VAL A 232 2.15 -6.61 2.26
N THR A 233 2.92 -7.69 2.24
CA THR A 233 4.38 -7.63 2.10
C THR A 233 4.87 -7.44 0.67
N GLY A 234 3.97 -7.60 -0.32
CA GLY A 234 4.20 -7.31 -1.74
C GLY A 234 3.71 -5.92 -2.14
N HIS A 235 3.69 -5.68 -3.44
CA HIS A 235 3.32 -4.41 -4.06
C HIS A 235 2.17 -4.57 -5.04
N ALA A 236 0.94 -4.70 -4.52
CA ALA A 236 -0.26 -4.81 -5.36
C ALA A 236 -0.47 -3.56 -6.24
N GLU A 237 0.00 -2.40 -5.79
CA GLU A 237 -0.15 -1.10 -6.45
C GLU A 237 0.75 -0.91 -7.67
N TYR A 238 1.81 -1.70 -7.84
CA TYR A 238 2.81 -1.49 -8.90
C TYR A 238 2.22 -1.50 -10.30
N ASP A 239 2.67 -0.56 -11.11
CA ASP A 239 2.44 -0.54 -12.55
C ASP A 239 3.22 -1.64 -13.26
N ARG A 240 2.81 -1.92 -14.51
CA ARG A 240 3.46 -2.93 -15.36
C ARG A 240 4.96 -2.76 -15.43
N ASP A 241 5.46 -1.53 -15.49
CA ASP A 241 6.85 -1.17 -15.75
C ASP A 241 7.65 -0.81 -14.47
N THR A 242 7.03 -0.82 -13.30
CA THR A 242 7.70 -0.39 -12.06
C THR A 242 8.92 -1.23 -11.73
N LEU A 243 8.82 -2.56 -11.81
CA LEU A 243 9.98 -3.45 -11.58
C LEU A 243 11.06 -3.29 -12.66
N ALA A 244 10.69 -2.99 -13.90
CA ALA A 244 11.66 -2.69 -14.97
C ALA A 244 12.42 -1.39 -14.66
N LYS A 245 11.71 -0.34 -14.25
CA LYS A 245 12.33 0.92 -13.84
C LYS A 245 13.30 0.73 -12.68
N GLU A 246 12.94 -0.07 -11.69
CA GLU A 246 13.83 -0.42 -10.57
C GLU A 246 15.06 -1.20 -11.05
N TYR A 247 14.86 -2.20 -11.89
CA TYR A 247 15.93 -3.05 -12.44
C TYR A 247 16.95 -2.23 -13.24
N PHE A 248 16.49 -1.41 -14.20
CA PHE A 248 17.37 -0.57 -15.01
C PHE A 248 18.03 0.54 -14.19
N ARG A 249 17.32 1.11 -13.20
CA ARG A 249 17.92 2.06 -12.24
C ARG A 249 19.08 1.41 -11.49
N ASP A 250 18.93 0.17 -11.04
CA ASP A 250 19.94 -0.55 -10.26
C ASP A 250 21.14 -0.96 -11.16
N ILE A 251 20.89 -1.33 -12.42
CA ILE A 251 21.94 -1.51 -13.44
C ILE A 251 22.74 -0.21 -13.64
N ASN A 252 22.06 0.91 -13.85
CA ASN A 252 22.69 2.21 -14.08
C ASN A 252 23.52 2.69 -12.88
N LYS A 253 23.21 2.20 -11.67
CA LYS A 253 24.01 2.41 -10.46
C LYS A 253 25.17 1.43 -10.29
N GLY A 254 25.36 0.51 -11.22
CA GLY A 254 26.41 -0.52 -11.15
C GLY A 254 26.18 -1.61 -10.10
N LEU A 255 24.94 -1.81 -9.65
CA LEU A 255 24.60 -2.78 -8.60
C LEU A 255 24.46 -4.23 -9.10
N ASN A 256 24.53 -4.46 -10.41
CA ASN A 256 24.42 -5.77 -11.07
C ASN A 256 23.22 -6.62 -10.55
N PRO A 257 21.98 -6.10 -10.62
CA PRO A 257 20.80 -6.80 -10.12
C PRO A 257 20.51 -8.04 -10.98
N LYS A 258 19.92 -9.08 -10.38
CA LYS A 258 19.32 -10.17 -11.13
C LYS A 258 18.09 -9.69 -11.89
N VAL A 259 17.82 -10.32 -13.05
CA VAL A 259 16.56 -10.13 -13.77
C VAL A 259 15.39 -10.44 -12.82
N PRO A 260 14.36 -9.58 -12.73
CA PRO A 260 13.23 -9.82 -11.84
C PRO A 260 12.51 -11.13 -12.20
N TYR A 261 12.29 -11.98 -11.20
CA TYR A 261 11.76 -13.33 -11.35
C TYR A 261 10.37 -13.33 -12.02
N HIS A 262 10.17 -14.15 -13.05
CA HIS A 262 8.91 -14.28 -13.81
C HIS A 262 8.30 -12.96 -14.28
N TYR A 263 9.12 -11.96 -14.55
CA TYR A 263 8.65 -10.64 -14.93
C TYR A 263 8.79 -10.37 -16.42
N PHE A 264 9.98 -10.51 -16.99
CA PHE A 264 10.16 -10.40 -18.43
C PHE A 264 9.89 -11.75 -19.12
N PRO A 265 9.20 -11.79 -20.28
CA PRO A 265 9.07 -13.01 -21.07
C PRO A 265 10.44 -13.58 -21.44
N ASP A 266 10.66 -14.86 -21.15
CA ASP A 266 11.92 -15.59 -21.42
C ASP A 266 13.16 -14.97 -20.74
N ASP A 267 12.96 -14.21 -19.63
CA ASP A 267 13.98 -13.41 -18.94
C ASP A 267 14.69 -12.37 -19.83
N ASP A 268 14.06 -11.99 -20.96
CA ASP A 268 14.55 -11.02 -21.93
C ASP A 268 14.03 -9.62 -21.56
N ASP A 269 14.91 -8.77 -21.03
CA ASP A 269 14.60 -7.44 -20.52
C ASP A 269 14.29 -6.40 -21.64
N THR A 270 14.40 -6.79 -22.89
CA THR A 270 13.94 -5.99 -24.04
C THR A 270 12.45 -6.18 -24.33
N LYS A 271 11.82 -7.23 -23.78
CA LYS A 271 10.41 -7.53 -23.98
C LYS A 271 9.52 -6.84 -22.96
N THR A 272 8.33 -6.45 -23.40
CA THR A 272 7.33 -5.86 -22.52
C THR A 272 6.80 -6.90 -21.53
N PRO A 273 6.87 -6.65 -20.20
CA PRO A 273 6.38 -7.60 -19.21
C PRO A 273 4.83 -7.68 -19.25
N PRO A 274 4.25 -8.88 -19.03
CA PRO A 274 2.81 -9.02 -18.89
C PRO A 274 2.32 -8.42 -17.57
N PHE A 275 1.08 -7.92 -17.52
CA PHE A 275 0.47 -7.40 -16.29
C PHE A 275 -0.44 -8.48 -15.66
N THR A 276 0.13 -9.38 -14.88
CA THR A 276 -0.54 -10.59 -14.38
C THR A 276 -1.15 -10.44 -12.98
N TRP A 277 -0.98 -9.31 -12.30
CA TRP A 277 -1.46 -9.06 -10.93
C TRP A 277 -2.56 -8.01 -10.81
N ARG A 278 -2.92 -7.32 -11.91
CA ARG A 278 -3.86 -6.19 -11.88
C ARG A 278 -5.22 -6.55 -11.27
N SER A 279 -5.83 -7.65 -11.68
CA SER A 279 -7.16 -8.05 -11.21
C SER A 279 -7.16 -8.31 -9.69
N ASN A 280 -6.15 -9.03 -9.20
CA ASN A 280 -6.03 -9.36 -7.79
C ASN A 280 -5.71 -8.13 -6.93
N ALA A 281 -4.93 -7.17 -7.47
CA ALA A 281 -4.66 -5.90 -6.81
C ALA A 281 -5.95 -5.09 -6.59
N HIS A 282 -6.76 -4.94 -7.64
CA HIS A 282 -8.07 -4.27 -7.53
C HIS A 282 -9.01 -4.99 -6.59
N LEU A 283 -9.02 -6.33 -6.64
CA LEU A 283 -9.89 -7.15 -5.78
C LEU A 283 -9.51 -7.00 -4.30
N LEU A 284 -8.21 -7.03 -3.98
CA LEU A 284 -7.71 -6.83 -2.62
C LEU A 284 -8.18 -5.49 -2.04
N VAL A 285 -7.95 -4.41 -2.77
CA VAL A 285 -8.32 -3.06 -2.30
C VAL A 285 -9.84 -2.88 -2.26
N SER A 286 -10.59 -3.41 -3.23
CA SER A 286 -12.05 -3.38 -3.21
C SER A 286 -12.63 -4.16 -2.04
N ASN A 287 -12.06 -5.33 -1.71
CA ASN A 287 -12.48 -6.11 -0.54
C ASN A 287 -12.17 -5.37 0.77
N TRP A 288 -10.98 -4.76 0.88
CA TRP A 288 -10.64 -3.94 2.03
C TRP A 288 -11.62 -2.77 2.21
N LEU A 289 -11.84 -1.98 1.14
CA LEU A 289 -12.78 -0.84 1.19
C LEU A 289 -14.19 -1.29 1.55
N ASN A 290 -14.69 -2.37 0.95
CA ASN A 290 -16.06 -2.84 1.16
C ASN A 290 -16.27 -3.45 2.54
N TYR A 291 -15.42 -4.42 2.92
CA TYR A 291 -15.68 -5.24 4.12
C TYR A 291 -15.10 -4.66 5.41
N TYR A 292 -14.00 -3.91 5.34
CA TYR A 292 -13.32 -3.40 6.53
C TYR A 292 -13.46 -1.91 6.71
N VAL A 293 -13.52 -1.15 5.63
CA VAL A 293 -13.66 0.31 5.71
C VAL A 293 -15.14 0.73 5.71
N TYR A 294 -15.92 0.25 4.75
CA TYR A 294 -17.32 0.69 4.60
C TYR A 294 -18.29 -0.01 5.55
N GLN A 295 -18.27 -1.36 5.58
CA GLN A 295 -19.29 -2.11 6.31
C GLN A 295 -19.06 -2.14 7.82
N GLN A 296 -17.84 -2.03 8.28
CA GLN A 296 -17.50 -2.13 9.70
C GLN A 296 -17.34 -0.79 10.39
N THR A 297 -17.02 0.29 9.67
CA THR A 297 -16.94 1.61 10.30
C THR A 297 -18.32 2.07 10.75
N PRO A 298 -18.52 2.36 12.05
CA PRO A 298 -19.77 2.92 12.54
C PRO A 298 -20.13 4.22 11.82
N TYR A 299 -21.42 4.46 11.57
CA TYR A 299 -21.87 5.64 10.85
C TYR A 299 -21.44 6.96 11.53
N ASP A 300 -21.43 6.97 12.84
CA ASP A 300 -21.08 8.10 13.72
C ASP A 300 -19.58 8.18 14.08
N PHE A 301 -18.74 7.29 13.51
CA PHE A 301 -17.31 7.23 13.83
C PHE A 301 -16.57 8.54 13.54
N LEU A 302 -16.99 9.28 12.49
CA LEU A 302 -16.35 10.52 12.08
C LEU A 302 -16.92 11.77 12.76
N THR A 303 -17.99 11.63 13.52
CA THR A 303 -18.57 12.70 14.35
C THR A 303 -17.93 12.69 15.72
#